data_b14bbeb58da4f2b2a9f0dc6837279866
#
_entry.id   b14bbeb58da4f2b2a9f0dc6837279866
#
_cell.length_a   1.000
_cell.length_b   1.000
_cell.length_c   1.000
_cell.angle_alpha   90.00
_cell.angle_beta   90.00
_cell.angle_gamma   90.00
#
_symmetry.space_group_name_H-M   'P 1'
#
loop_
_entity.id
_entity.type
_entity.pdbx_description
1 polymer ?
#
loop_
_entity_poly.entity_id
_entity_poly.type
_entity_poly.pdbx_seq_one_letter_code
_entity_poly.pdbx_strand_id
1 'polypeptide(L)'
;VGAVGLVGLLTLLAVLQYRWVGELSEAELERLQAGAHRRAGAFAEEFDRELTRAFLWFTLPPGDVREGRWQGLVRASERWHSSAPHPALVKGLCVVWARKDLPPDRLVLDPSAGRMVTAPWPSELAPLLARLENDLAASRAGRERPSGSGDVIDEETPALVIPTFDLELTAEGRVVRRRGGSPLLAFTVVLLDLSYVHDGFLPALERRYFDGADGFDYSLQVFTSRAPQTPFYTSPGEGSHPEPPDASARILDLRFDARNRDLLEGVDSTLVPFWKRRFGIEGRSAAPGHRPPSSGRPPGGHSAEGEGRWRVALWNRAGGLTEVVTAARRRNLGISFGVLILLGTSVTLLVTAARRAEKLAGQQMEFVAGVTHELRTPLAVIRSAGENLADGLVRDRAQVCSYGALVRDEGRRLSEMVEQVLELAGAESGRPPAPRRLLRV
;
A
#
# COMPACT_ATOMS: atom_id res chain seq x y z
N VAL A 1 8.75 47.09 7.03
CA VAL A 1 9.63 45.94 7.44
C VAL A 1 8.76 44.74 7.85
N GLY A 2 7.72 44.91 8.71
CA GLY A 2 6.89 43.79 9.21
C GLY A 2 6.13 43.00 8.14
N ALA A 3 5.59 43.66 7.12
CA ALA A 3 4.84 42.99 6.06
C ALA A 3 5.74 42.10 5.16
N VAL A 4 6.94 42.54 4.87
CA VAL A 4 7.93 41.77 4.08
C VAL A 4 8.37 40.54 4.88
N GLY A 5 8.60 40.68 6.20
CA GLY A 5 8.92 39.57 7.07
C GLY A 5 7.79 38.52 7.17
N LEU A 6 6.53 38.96 7.23
CA LEU A 6 5.36 38.08 7.24
C LEU A 6 5.24 37.28 5.94
N VAL A 7 5.38 37.94 4.77
CA VAL A 7 5.34 37.27 3.48
C VAL A 7 6.48 36.25 3.35
N GLY A 8 7.69 36.61 3.79
CA GLY A 8 8.82 35.68 3.82
C GLY A 8 8.56 34.46 4.69
N LEU A 9 8.00 34.64 5.90
CA LEU A 9 7.65 33.55 6.81
C LEU A 9 6.56 32.62 6.21
N LEU A 10 5.49 33.20 5.65
CA LEU A 10 4.43 32.41 5.02
C LEU A 10 4.94 31.63 3.81
N THR A 11 5.82 32.22 3.00
CA THR A 11 6.44 31.54 1.86
C THR A 11 7.32 30.37 2.35
N LEU A 12 8.12 30.58 3.38
CA LEU A 12 8.95 29.54 3.98
C LEU A 12 8.10 28.39 4.51
N LEU A 13 7.03 28.69 5.25
CA LEU A 13 6.09 27.72 5.76
C LEU A 13 5.40 26.92 4.63
N ALA A 14 4.98 27.61 3.55
CA ALA A 14 4.38 26.98 2.38
C ALA A 14 5.34 25.99 1.71
N VAL A 15 6.62 26.36 1.54
CA VAL A 15 7.65 25.48 0.97
C VAL A 15 7.94 24.29 1.87
N LEU A 16 8.09 24.50 3.17
CA LEU A 16 8.32 23.43 4.13
C LEU A 16 7.14 22.45 4.14
N GLN A 17 5.91 22.95 4.13
CA GLN A 17 4.70 22.16 4.14
C GLN A 17 4.54 21.35 2.84
N TYR A 18 4.85 21.94 1.69
CA TYR A 18 4.85 21.25 0.40
C TYR A 18 5.84 20.07 0.38
N ARG A 19 7.06 20.30 0.88
CA ARG A 19 8.09 19.26 0.98
C ARG A 19 7.68 18.17 1.95
N TRP A 20 7.25 18.52 3.14
CA TRP A 20 6.85 17.56 4.17
C TRP A 20 5.67 16.67 3.72
N VAL A 21 4.63 17.25 3.10
CA VAL A 21 3.52 16.48 2.53
C VAL A 21 4.00 15.59 1.37
N GLY A 22 5.00 16.03 0.61
CA GLY A 22 5.63 15.21 -0.43
C GLY A 22 6.32 13.97 0.16
N GLU A 23 7.22 14.15 1.10
CA GLU A 23 7.96 13.08 1.77
C GLU A 23 7.03 12.08 2.49
N LEU A 24 5.98 12.58 3.16
CA LEU A 24 4.97 11.74 3.79
C LEU A 24 4.19 10.90 2.78
N SER A 25 3.85 11.47 1.63
CA SER A 25 3.11 10.77 0.57
C SER A 25 3.96 9.68 -0.09
N GLU A 26 5.24 9.90 -0.28
CA GLU A 26 6.18 8.91 -0.82
C GLU A 26 6.34 7.73 0.17
N ALA A 27 6.56 8.02 1.44
CA ALA A 27 6.66 7.00 2.49
C ALA A 27 5.37 6.17 2.62
N GLU A 28 4.19 6.79 2.50
CA GLU A 28 2.91 6.09 2.53
C GLU A 28 2.73 5.20 1.29
N LEU A 29 3.11 5.68 0.09
CA LEU A 29 3.08 4.88 -1.12
C LEU A 29 3.96 3.64 -1.00
N GLU A 30 5.21 3.79 -0.55
CA GLU A 30 6.13 2.68 -0.31
C GLU A 30 5.56 1.67 0.69
N ARG A 31 4.95 2.16 1.77
CA ARG A 31 4.30 1.31 2.79
C ARG A 31 3.15 0.49 2.20
N LEU A 32 2.28 1.13 1.41
CA LEU A 32 1.15 0.48 0.76
C LEU A 32 1.60 -0.54 -0.28
N GLN A 33 2.60 -0.20 -1.11
CA GLN A 33 3.20 -1.12 -2.08
C GLN A 33 3.85 -2.32 -1.38
N ALA A 34 4.61 -2.09 -0.31
CA ALA A 34 5.18 -3.18 0.49
C ALA A 34 4.07 -4.06 1.11
N GLY A 35 2.95 -3.48 1.50
CA GLY A 35 1.75 -4.19 1.96
C GLY A 35 1.15 -5.08 0.88
N ALA A 36 0.94 -4.53 -0.31
CA ALA A 36 0.41 -5.27 -1.46
C ALA A 36 1.34 -6.43 -1.88
N HIS A 37 2.66 -6.19 -1.93
CA HIS A 37 3.64 -7.23 -2.24
C HIS A 37 3.66 -8.36 -1.20
N ARG A 38 3.56 -8.05 0.11
CA ARG A 38 3.46 -9.09 1.15
C ARG A 38 2.21 -9.95 0.98
N ARG A 39 1.06 -9.36 0.64
CA ARG A 39 -0.19 -10.10 0.41
C ARG A 39 -0.11 -10.96 -0.84
N ALA A 40 0.43 -10.41 -1.95
CA ALA A 40 0.68 -11.17 -3.17
C ALA A 40 1.62 -12.36 -2.90
N GLY A 41 2.67 -12.16 -2.11
CA GLY A 41 3.58 -13.21 -1.68
C GLY A 41 2.90 -14.27 -0.83
N ALA A 42 2.08 -13.90 0.16
CA ALA A 42 1.36 -14.82 1.01
C ALA A 42 0.32 -15.66 0.24
N PHE A 43 -0.38 -15.02 -0.71
CA PHE A 43 -1.26 -15.71 -1.66
C PHE A 43 -0.49 -16.75 -2.48
N ALA A 44 0.65 -16.35 -3.05
CA ALA A 44 1.51 -17.23 -3.84
C ALA A 44 2.06 -18.40 -3.00
N GLU A 45 2.46 -18.13 -1.76
CA GLU A 45 2.93 -19.16 -0.83
C GLU A 45 1.85 -20.20 -0.52
N GLU A 46 0.62 -19.79 -0.29
CA GLU A 46 -0.48 -20.73 0.00
C GLU A 46 -0.88 -21.52 -1.26
N PHE A 47 -0.91 -20.88 -2.43
CA PHE A 47 -1.14 -21.57 -3.69
C PHE A 47 -0.10 -22.67 -3.92
N ASP A 48 1.17 -22.30 -3.84
CA ASP A 48 2.32 -23.21 -4.04
C ASP A 48 2.37 -24.31 -2.98
N ARG A 49 1.90 -24.03 -1.76
CA ARG A 49 1.81 -25.00 -0.67
C ARG A 49 0.85 -26.14 -1.00
N GLU A 50 -0.32 -25.85 -1.58
CA GLU A 50 -1.27 -26.88 -1.96
C GLU A 50 -0.71 -27.77 -3.09
N LEU A 51 -0.01 -27.17 -4.05
CA LEU A 51 0.70 -27.95 -5.09
C LEU A 51 1.81 -28.79 -4.50
N THR A 52 2.58 -28.25 -3.56
CA THR A 52 3.64 -28.99 -2.86
C THR A 52 3.05 -30.15 -2.06
N ARG A 53 1.88 -29.95 -1.42
CA ARG A 53 1.15 -31.03 -0.73
C ARG A 53 0.77 -32.15 -1.69
N ALA A 54 0.18 -31.81 -2.85
CA ALA A 54 -0.17 -32.80 -3.86
C ALA A 54 1.07 -33.55 -4.35
N PHE A 55 2.15 -32.84 -4.66
CA PHE A 55 3.40 -33.46 -5.07
C PHE A 55 3.92 -34.47 -4.04
N LEU A 56 3.97 -34.10 -2.78
CA LEU A 56 4.49 -34.94 -1.70
C LEU A 56 3.62 -36.18 -1.46
N TRP A 57 2.30 -36.02 -1.42
CA TRP A 57 1.37 -37.09 -1.12
C TRP A 57 1.32 -38.16 -2.21
N PHE A 58 1.52 -37.74 -3.48
CA PHE A 58 1.53 -38.68 -4.63
C PHE A 58 2.93 -39.15 -5.02
N THR A 59 3.96 -38.79 -4.25
CA THR A 59 5.30 -39.38 -4.42
C THR A 59 5.32 -40.81 -3.88
N LEU A 60 5.76 -41.75 -4.72
CA LEU A 60 5.85 -43.17 -4.35
C LEU A 60 7.26 -43.57 -3.95
N PRO A 61 7.41 -44.56 -3.01
CA PRO A 61 8.67 -45.20 -2.73
C PRO A 61 9.23 -45.92 -3.99
N PRO A 62 10.52 -45.75 -4.30
CA PRO A 62 11.14 -46.40 -5.48
C PRO A 62 10.99 -47.92 -5.47
N GLY A 63 10.96 -48.55 -4.29
CA GLY A 63 10.76 -49.98 -4.13
C GLY A 63 9.39 -50.46 -4.61
N ASP A 64 8.32 -49.68 -4.32
CA ASP A 64 6.97 -50.01 -4.75
C ASP A 64 6.82 -49.86 -6.26
N VAL A 65 7.39 -48.82 -6.82
CA VAL A 65 7.37 -48.59 -8.27
C VAL A 65 8.15 -49.67 -9.02
N ARG A 66 9.30 -50.13 -8.48
CA ARG A 66 10.11 -51.18 -9.08
C ARG A 66 9.33 -52.50 -9.17
N GLU A 67 8.52 -52.76 -8.16
CA GLU A 67 7.72 -54.01 -8.05
C GLU A 67 6.31 -53.86 -8.65
N GLY A 68 5.97 -52.70 -9.16
CA GLY A 68 4.62 -52.44 -9.71
C GLY A 68 3.51 -52.42 -8.68
N ARG A 69 3.83 -52.08 -7.43
CA ARG A 69 2.86 -51.98 -6.32
C ARG A 69 2.27 -50.58 -6.26
N TRP A 70 1.04 -50.41 -6.77
CA TRP A 70 0.35 -49.14 -6.88
C TRP A 70 -0.63 -48.83 -5.74
N GLN A 71 -0.78 -49.73 -4.75
CA GLN A 71 -1.69 -49.52 -3.62
C GLN A 71 -1.36 -48.25 -2.80
N GLY A 72 -0.07 -47.86 -2.76
CA GLY A 72 0.36 -46.64 -2.13
C GLY A 72 -0.29 -45.40 -2.76
N LEU A 73 -0.37 -45.38 -4.11
CA LEU A 73 -0.99 -44.28 -4.88
C LEU A 73 -2.52 -44.25 -4.69
N VAL A 74 -3.16 -45.40 -4.68
CA VAL A 74 -4.60 -45.52 -4.41
C VAL A 74 -4.95 -44.97 -3.03
N ARG A 75 -4.24 -45.41 -1.99
CA ARG A 75 -4.44 -44.90 -0.63
C ARG A 75 -4.13 -43.43 -0.50
N ALA A 76 -3.14 -42.91 -1.22
CA ALA A 76 -2.85 -41.48 -1.26
C ALA A 76 -4.01 -40.68 -1.88
N SER A 77 -4.61 -41.23 -2.95
CA SER A 77 -5.79 -40.62 -3.58
C SER A 77 -7.01 -40.59 -2.65
N GLU A 78 -7.31 -41.71 -1.98
CA GLU A 78 -8.41 -41.81 -1.01
C GLU A 78 -8.21 -40.80 0.15
N ARG A 79 -7.00 -40.71 0.68
CA ARG A 79 -6.63 -39.76 1.71
C ARG A 79 -6.75 -38.33 1.23
N TRP A 80 -6.28 -38.05 0.01
CA TRP A 80 -6.42 -36.73 -0.61
C TRP A 80 -7.89 -36.29 -0.64
N HIS A 81 -8.78 -37.13 -1.15
CA HIS A 81 -10.20 -36.80 -1.25
C HIS A 81 -10.90 -36.64 0.10
N SER A 82 -10.41 -37.35 1.15
CA SER A 82 -11.03 -37.32 2.49
C SER A 82 -10.48 -36.23 3.41
N SER A 83 -9.23 -35.79 3.23
CA SER A 83 -8.57 -34.95 4.24
C SER A 83 -7.79 -33.77 3.68
N ALA A 84 -7.62 -33.62 2.36
CA ALA A 84 -6.99 -32.41 1.81
C ALA A 84 -7.92 -31.17 1.93
N PRO A 85 -7.38 -29.97 2.17
CA PRO A 85 -8.17 -28.74 2.20
C PRO A 85 -8.90 -28.45 0.88
N HIS A 86 -8.29 -28.85 -0.22
CA HIS A 86 -8.81 -28.63 -1.57
C HIS A 86 -8.83 -29.95 -2.38
N PRO A 87 -9.70 -30.93 -2.02
CA PRO A 87 -9.68 -32.25 -2.65
C PRO A 87 -9.98 -32.21 -4.15
N ALA A 88 -10.81 -31.28 -4.61
CA ALA A 88 -11.15 -31.11 -6.02
C ALA A 88 -10.00 -30.53 -6.88
N LEU A 89 -8.88 -30.11 -6.27
CA LEU A 89 -7.70 -29.64 -7.00
C LEU A 89 -7.09 -30.74 -7.87
N VAL A 90 -7.23 -32.01 -7.47
CA VAL A 90 -6.72 -33.18 -8.20
C VAL A 90 -7.87 -33.85 -8.96
N LYS A 91 -7.83 -33.75 -10.30
CA LYS A 91 -8.82 -34.35 -11.21
C LYS A 91 -8.59 -35.83 -11.43
N GLY A 92 -7.33 -36.28 -11.44
CA GLY A 92 -7.01 -37.68 -11.70
C GLY A 92 -5.51 -37.96 -11.60
N LEU A 93 -5.17 -39.24 -11.66
CA LEU A 93 -3.82 -39.73 -11.57
C LEU A 93 -3.50 -40.67 -12.73
N CYS A 94 -2.37 -40.43 -13.38
CA CYS A 94 -1.83 -41.26 -14.42
C CYS A 94 -0.40 -41.65 -14.10
N VAL A 95 0.04 -42.83 -14.59
CA VAL A 95 1.42 -43.27 -14.45
C VAL A 95 1.94 -43.78 -15.79
N VAL A 96 3.14 -43.40 -16.14
CA VAL A 96 3.90 -44.03 -17.20
C VAL A 96 5.09 -44.77 -16.56
N TRP A 97 5.10 -46.09 -16.68
CA TRP A 97 6.00 -46.97 -15.97
C TRP A 97 6.94 -47.72 -16.89
N ALA A 98 8.23 -47.65 -16.60
CA ALA A 98 9.26 -48.31 -17.37
C ALA A 98 9.43 -49.75 -16.94
N ARG A 99 8.93 -50.71 -17.72
CA ARG A 99 9.23 -52.14 -17.50
C ARG A 99 10.53 -52.56 -18.19
N LYS A 100 11.23 -53.50 -17.58
CA LYS A 100 12.47 -54.04 -18.17
C LYS A 100 12.12 -54.73 -19.50
N ASP A 101 12.84 -54.35 -20.58
CA ASP A 101 12.74 -54.92 -21.93
C ASP A 101 11.34 -54.87 -22.60
N LEU A 102 10.42 -54.07 -22.07
CA LEU A 102 9.07 -53.88 -22.61
C LEU A 102 8.76 -52.40 -22.88
N PRO A 103 7.78 -52.09 -23.74
CA PRO A 103 7.26 -50.73 -23.84
C PRO A 103 6.76 -50.22 -22.49
N PRO A 104 6.79 -48.93 -22.22
CA PRO A 104 6.25 -48.38 -20.99
C PRO A 104 4.77 -48.69 -20.83
N ASP A 105 4.35 -49.13 -19.64
CA ASP A 105 2.94 -49.30 -19.33
C ASP A 105 2.33 -47.93 -19.00
N ARG A 106 1.08 -47.76 -19.46
CA ARG A 106 0.25 -46.54 -19.23
C ARG A 106 -0.86 -46.93 -18.27
N LEU A 107 -0.81 -46.36 -17.08
CA LEU A 107 -1.78 -46.67 -16.02
C LEU A 107 -2.59 -45.43 -15.72
N VAL A 108 -3.86 -45.63 -15.41
CA VAL A 108 -4.79 -44.58 -14.94
C VAL A 108 -5.47 -45.09 -13.69
N LEU A 109 -5.68 -44.19 -12.73
CA LEU A 109 -6.46 -44.52 -11.54
C LEU A 109 -7.94 -44.64 -11.95
N ASP A 110 -8.54 -45.79 -11.70
CA ASP A 110 -9.97 -46.01 -11.74
C ASP A 110 -10.55 -45.77 -10.35
N PRO A 111 -11.26 -44.64 -10.13
CA PRO A 111 -11.81 -44.33 -8.81
C PRO A 111 -12.90 -45.35 -8.39
N SER A 112 -13.62 -45.89 -9.36
CA SER A 112 -14.73 -46.83 -9.11
C SER A 112 -14.21 -48.24 -8.71
N ALA A 113 -13.12 -48.65 -9.33
CA ALA A 113 -12.47 -49.93 -9.03
C ALA A 113 -11.46 -49.84 -7.87
N GLY A 114 -11.09 -48.64 -7.41
CA GLY A 114 -10.10 -48.43 -6.37
C GLY A 114 -8.72 -48.98 -6.73
N ARG A 115 -8.34 -48.95 -7.99
CA ARG A 115 -7.06 -49.52 -8.47
C ARG A 115 -6.53 -48.80 -9.72
N MET A 116 -5.21 -48.95 -9.92
CA MET A 116 -4.62 -48.54 -11.20
C MET A 116 -4.92 -49.57 -12.28
N VAL A 117 -5.36 -49.10 -13.42
CA VAL A 117 -5.71 -49.94 -14.59
C VAL A 117 -4.88 -49.55 -15.81
N THR A 118 -4.50 -50.49 -16.63
CA THR A 118 -3.88 -50.19 -17.93
C THR A 118 -4.95 -49.64 -18.87
N ALA A 119 -4.84 -48.38 -19.21
CA ALA A 119 -5.79 -47.67 -20.07
C ALA A 119 -5.07 -46.59 -20.89
N PRO A 120 -5.62 -46.24 -22.07
CA PRO A 120 -5.12 -45.10 -22.82
C PRO A 120 -5.31 -43.81 -21.98
N TRP A 121 -4.31 -42.94 -22.01
CA TRP A 121 -4.44 -41.63 -21.39
C TRP A 121 -5.39 -40.74 -22.23
N PRO A 122 -6.01 -39.72 -21.59
CA PRO A 122 -6.78 -38.72 -22.30
C PRO A 122 -5.97 -38.11 -23.45
N SER A 123 -6.63 -37.85 -24.59
CA SER A 123 -5.97 -37.34 -25.79
C SER A 123 -5.27 -36.00 -25.58
N GLU A 124 -5.78 -35.19 -24.65
CA GLU A 124 -5.20 -33.92 -24.23
C GLU A 124 -3.80 -34.07 -23.67
N LEU A 125 -3.48 -35.24 -23.10
CA LEU A 125 -2.18 -35.56 -22.51
C LEU A 125 -1.20 -36.18 -23.51
N ALA A 126 -1.55 -36.36 -24.76
CA ALA A 126 -0.69 -37.02 -25.73
C ALA A 126 0.69 -36.36 -25.92
N PRO A 127 0.84 -35.00 -25.96
CA PRO A 127 2.14 -34.36 -26.04
C PRO A 127 3.00 -34.62 -24.79
N LEU A 128 2.40 -34.51 -23.61
CA LEU A 128 3.06 -34.79 -22.35
C LEU A 128 3.52 -36.25 -22.30
N LEU A 129 2.65 -37.20 -22.62
CA LEU A 129 2.96 -38.61 -22.63
C LEU A 129 4.13 -38.96 -23.56
N ALA A 130 4.16 -38.44 -24.78
CA ALA A 130 5.24 -38.64 -25.73
C ALA A 130 6.59 -38.13 -25.18
N ARG A 131 6.58 -36.99 -24.50
CA ARG A 131 7.77 -36.44 -23.85
C ARG A 131 8.24 -37.35 -22.72
N LEU A 132 7.35 -37.81 -21.84
CA LEU A 132 7.68 -38.66 -20.71
C LEU A 132 8.21 -40.03 -21.15
N GLU A 133 7.65 -40.62 -22.22
CA GLU A 133 8.12 -41.86 -22.79
C GLU A 133 9.53 -41.72 -23.41
N ASN A 134 9.81 -40.59 -24.08
CA ASN A 134 11.15 -40.28 -24.57
C ASN A 134 12.16 -40.12 -23.46
N ASP A 135 11.80 -39.48 -22.35
CA ASP A 135 12.66 -39.32 -21.19
C ASP A 135 12.96 -40.69 -20.51
N LEU A 136 11.98 -41.56 -20.41
CA LEU A 136 12.18 -42.94 -19.92
C LEU A 136 13.13 -43.70 -20.82
N ALA A 137 12.96 -43.60 -22.15
CA ALA A 137 13.81 -44.24 -23.12
C ALA A 137 15.27 -43.72 -23.07
N ALA A 138 15.44 -42.39 -22.98
CA ALA A 138 16.75 -41.75 -22.84
C ALA A 138 17.46 -42.20 -21.55
N SER A 139 16.74 -42.22 -20.42
CA SER A 139 17.27 -42.68 -19.13
C SER A 139 17.74 -44.13 -19.17
N ARG A 140 16.97 -45.00 -19.83
CA ARG A 140 17.37 -46.40 -20.01
C ARG A 140 18.60 -46.56 -20.88
N ALA A 141 18.76 -45.73 -21.88
CA ALA A 141 19.93 -45.75 -22.76
C ALA A 141 21.18 -45.09 -22.12
N GLY A 142 21.10 -44.62 -20.86
CA GLY A 142 22.18 -43.92 -20.16
C GLY A 142 22.48 -42.54 -20.77
N ARG A 143 21.60 -42.01 -21.59
CA ARG A 143 21.75 -40.68 -22.21
C ARG A 143 21.30 -39.59 -21.24
N GLU A 144 21.95 -38.43 -21.30
CA GLU A 144 21.48 -37.24 -20.59
C GLU A 144 20.09 -36.83 -21.13
N ARG A 145 19.25 -36.37 -20.22
CA ARG A 145 17.94 -35.88 -20.60
C ARG A 145 18.06 -34.57 -21.39
N PRO A 146 17.20 -34.35 -22.37
CA PRO A 146 17.08 -33.04 -22.99
C PRO A 146 16.85 -31.95 -21.93
N SER A 147 17.46 -30.78 -22.12
CA SER A 147 17.22 -29.61 -21.28
C SER A 147 15.72 -29.28 -21.30
N GLY A 148 15.08 -29.18 -20.14
CA GLY A 148 13.62 -28.94 -20.00
C GLY A 148 12.80 -30.16 -19.59
N SER A 149 13.34 -31.39 -19.69
CA SER A 149 12.62 -32.63 -19.31
C SER A 149 12.52 -32.86 -17.79
N GLY A 150 13.04 -31.93 -17.00
CA GLY A 150 13.02 -32.00 -15.51
C GLY A 150 11.95 -31.16 -14.84
N ASP A 151 11.08 -30.50 -15.61
CA ASP A 151 10.04 -29.65 -15.02
C ASP A 151 8.99 -30.52 -14.32
N VAL A 152 8.83 -30.27 -13.04
CA VAL A 152 7.89 -30.98 -12.17
C VAL A 152 6.47 -30.49 -12.40
N ILE A 153 6.30 -29.32 -12.99
CA ILE A 153 5.01 -28.74 -13.38
C ILE A 153 5.00 -28.60 -14.88
N ASP A 154 4.07 -29.29 -15.53
CA ASP A 154 3.76 -29.09 -16.94
C ASP A 154 2.74 -27.98 -17.08
N GLU A 155 3.12 -26.89 -17.72
CA GLU A 155 2.24 -25.72 -17.88
C GLU A 155 1.35 -25.85 -19.11
N GLU A 156 1.72 -26.66 -20.09
CA GLU A 156 0.91 -26.92 -21.26
C GLU A 156 -0.33 -27.76 -20.93
N THR A 157 -0.10 -28.74 -20.11
CA THR A 157 -1.14 -29.58 -19.55
C THR A 157 -1.02 -29.43 -18.04
N PRO A 158 -1.92 -28.69 -17.36
CA PRO A 158 -1.73 -28.40 -15.93
C PRO A 158 -1.70 -29.70 -15.14
N ALA A 159 -0.48 -30.15 -14.92
CA ALA A 159 -0.19 -31.41 -14.27
C ALA A 159 1.11 -31.31 -13.48
N LEU A 160 1.13 -31.96 -12.31
CA LEU A 160 2.36 -32.22 -11.59
C LEU A 160 2.97 -33.51 -12.13
N VAL A 161 4.22 -33.44 -12.56
CA VAL A 161 4.97 -34.57 -13.09
C VAL A 161 6.01 -34.99 -12.06
N ILE A 162 5.78 -36.13 -11.40
CA ILE A 162 6.62 -36.64 -10.29
C ILE A 162 7.50 -37.77 -10.82
N PRO A 163 8.80 -37.53 -11.05
CA PRO A 163 9.72 -38.58 -11.48
C PRO A 163 10.10 -39.47 -10.34
N THR A 164 10.04 -40.78 -10.55
CA THR A 164 10.56 -41.79 -9.59
C THR A 164 11.80 -42.46 -10.16
N PHE A 165 12.91 -42.26 -9.46
CA PHE A 165 14.21 -42.86 -9.81
C PHE A 165 14.47 -44.15 -9.05
N ASP A 166 15.25 -45.07 -9.63
CA ASP A 166 15.75 -46.25 -8.95
C ASP A 166 16.82 -45.85 -7.90
N LEU A 167 16.33 -45.39 -6.74
CA LEU A 167 17.16 -44.99 -5.63
C LEU A 167 17.05 -45.99 -4.49
N GLU A 168 18.16 -46.25 -3.80
CA GLU A 168 18.16 -46.89 -2.51
C GLU A 168 18.25 -45.81 -1.43
N LEU A 169 17.30 -45.83 -0.50
CA LEU A 169 17.29 -44.94 0.65
C LEU A 169 17.71 -45.69 1.88
N THR A 170 18.64 -45.12 2.67
CA THR A 170 18.91 -45.64 4.03
C THR A 170 17.74 -45.33 4.94
N ALA A 171 17.72 -45.99 6.12
CA ALA A 171 16.72 -45.73 7.16
C ALA A 171 16.71 -44.24 7.60
N GLU A 172 17.87 -43.57 7.50
CA GLU A 172 17.99 -42.14 7.79
C GLU A 172 17.64 -41.23 6.59
N GLY A 173 17.09 -41.77 5.50
CA GLY A 173 16.68 -41.00 4.31
C GLY A 173 17.83 -40.47 3.45
N ARG A 174 19.01 -41.09 3.53
CA ARG A 174 20.13 -40.74 2.62
C ARG A 174 20.00 -41.54 1.34
N VAL A 175 20.30 -40.89 0.23
CA VAL A 175 20.35 -41.53 -1.09
C VAL A 175 21.67 -42.27 -1.22
N VAL A 176 21.61 -43.59 -1.45
CA VAL A 176 22.75 -44.40 -1.82
C VAL A 176 22.98 -44.25 -3.33
N ARG A 177 24.08 -43.59 -3.71
CA ARG A 177 24.44 -43.42 -5.12
C ARG A 177 24.98 -44.74 -5.68
N ARG A 178 24.34 -45.25 -6.74
CA ARG A 178 24.86 -46.35 -7.53
C ARG A 178 25.92 -45.89 -8.53
N ARG A 179 26.96 -46.69 -8.78
CA ARG A 179 27.88 -46.45 -9.90
C ARG A 179 27.09 -46.61 -11.21
N GLY A 180 27.08 -45.57 -12.04
CA GLY A 180 26.34 -45.57 -13.32
C GLY A 180 25.04 -44.77 -13.32
N GLY A 181 24.74 -44.07 -12.21
CA GLY A 181 23.52 -43.24 -12.09
C GLY A 181 22.32 -44.04 -11.59
N SER A 182 21.21 -43.36 -11.38
CA SER A 182 19.93 -43.96 -10.95
C SER A 182 18.94 -43.84 -12.12
N PRO A 183 18.59 -44.95 -12.80
CA PRO A 183 17.64 -44.91 -13.90
C PRO A 183 16.27 -44.45 -13.43
N LEU A 184 15.55 -43.80 -14.33
CA LEU A 184 14.19 -43.41 -14.12
C LEU A 184 13.26 -44.61 -14.24
N LEU A 185 12.43 -44.85 -13.24
CA LEU A 185 11.49 -45.98 -13.18
C LEU A 185 10.12 -45.62 -13.73
N ALA A 186 9.60 -44.45 -13.35
CA ALA A 186 8.27 -44.04 -13.71
C ALA A 186 8.12 -42.51 -13.59
N PHE A 187 7.06 -42.00 -14.20
CA PHE A 187 6.47 -40.73 -13.88
C PHE A 187 5.06 -40.91 -13.34
N THR A 188 4.77 -40.33 -12.18
CA THR A 188 3.41 -40.13 -11.69
C THR A 188 2.95 -38.77 -12.13
N VAL A 189 1.81 -38.70 -12.81
CA VAL A 189 1.23 -37.45 -13.32
C VAL A 189 -0.05 -37.19 -12.56
N VAL A 190 -0.07 -36.07 -11.82
CA VAL A 190 -1.23 -35.60 -11.06
C VAL A 190 -1.92 -34.52 -11.89
N LEU A 191 -3.09 -34.83 -12.41
CA LEU A 191 -3.86 -33.87 -13.23
C LEU A 191 -4.56 -32.87 -12.33
N LEU A 192 -4.36 -31.58 -12.58
CA LEU A 192 -5.03 -30.51 -11.86
C LEU A 192 -6.37 -30.19 -12.54
N ASP A 193 -7.40 -29.91 -11.75
CA ASP A 193 -8.68 -29.44 -12.26
C ASP A 193 -8.64 -27.93 -12.42
N LEU A 194 -8.41 -27.44 -13.66
CA LEU A 194 -8.39 -26.01 -13.97
C LEU A 194 -9.72 -25.33 -13.72
N SER A 195 -10.84 -26.02 -13.92
CA SER A 195 -12.15 -25.43 -13.63
C SER A 195 -12.29 -25.17 -12.14
N TYR A 196 -11.87 -26.14 -11.31
CA TYR A 196 -11.83 -25.91 -9.87
C TYR A 196 -10.81 -24.83 -9.45
N VAL A 197 -9.63 -24.81 -10.10
CA VAL A 197 -8.64 -23.74 -9.83
C VAL A 197 -9.28 -22.38 -10.09
N HIS A 198 -9.97 -22.22 -11.23
CA HIS A 198 -10.61 -20.96 -11.63
C HIS A 198 -11.82 -20.61 -10.75
N ASP A 199 -12.76 -21.55 -10.56
CA ASP A 199 -14.08 -21.26 -9.99
C ASP A 199 -14.14 -21.46 -8.46
N GLY A 200 -13.20 -22.18 -7.89
CA GLY A 200 -13.18 -22.54 -6.46
C GLY A 200 -11.95 -22.09 -5.71
N PHE A 201 -10.76 -22.50 -6.18
CA PHE A 201 -9.52 -22.32 -5.43
C PHE A 201 -9.03 -20.88 -5.43
N LEU A 202 -8.88 -20.24 -6.59
CA LEU A 202 -8.48 -18.84 -6.70
C LEU A 202 -9.45 -17.89 -5.99
N PRO A 203 -10.79 -18.01 -6.13
CA PRO A 203 -11.73 -17.19 -5.38
C PRO A 203 -11.67 -17.40 -3.86
N ALA A 204 -11.37 -18.61 -3.41
CA ALA A 204 -11.22 -18.88 -1.97
C ALA A 204 -9.98 -18.19 -1.39
N LEU A 205 -8.86 -18.24 -2.12
CA LEU A 205 -7.64 -17.54 -1.74
C LEU A 205 -7.80 -16.02 -1.84
N GLU A 206 -8.47 -15.52 -2.88
CA GLU A 206 -8.74 -14.10 -3.04
C GLU A 206 -9.48 -13.54 -1.83
N ARG A 207 -10.59 -14.15 -1.43
CA ARG A 207 -11.35 -13.75 -0.24
C ARG A 207 -10.51 -13.77 1.03
N ARG A 208 -9.62 -14.75 1.16
CA ARG A 208 -8.77 -14.87 2.35
C ARG A 208 -7.71 -13.79 2.47
N TYR A 209 -7.12 -13.36 1.36
CA TYR A 209 -5.95 -12.48 1.36
C TYR A 209 -6.24 -11.05 0.93
N PHE A 210 -7.35 -10.79 0.23
CA PHE A 210 -7.64 -9.49 -0.40
C PHE A 210 -8.98 -8.89 -0.01
N ASP A 211 -9.90 -9.63 0.65
CA ASP A 211 -11.12 -9.03 1.20
C ASP A 211 -10.78 -8.16 2.41
N GLY A 212 -10.81 -6.90 2.17
CA GLY A 212 -11.02 -5.68 2.93
C GLY A 212 -10.74 -5.54 4.43
N ALA A 213 -9.94 -6.38 5.08
CA ALA A 213 -9.67 -6.25 6.51
C ALA A 213 -8.98 -4.92 6.92
N ASP A 214 -8.30 -4.25 5.97
CA ASP A 214 -7.57 -2.99 6.22
C ASP A 214 -8.10 -1.81 5.39
N GLY A 215 -9.32 -1.92 4.81
CA GLY A 215 -9.92 -0.86 4.01
C GLY A 215 -9.35 -0.71 2.59
N PHE A 216 -8.44 -1.60 2.17
CA PHE A 216 -7.95 -1.67 0.80
C PHE A 216 -8.52 -2.91 0.12
N ASP A 217 -9.27 -2.66 -0.93
CA ASP A 217 -9.88 -3.68 -1.78
C ASP A 217 -9.03 -3.84 -3.03
N TYR A 218 -8.53 -5.07 -3.27
CA TYR A 218 -7.67 -5.35 -4.42
C TYR A 218 -8.41 -6.21 -5.44
N SER A 219 -8.20 -5.89 -6.71
CA SER A 219 -8.53 -6.73 -7.85
C SER A 219 -7.36 -7.64 -8.16
N LEU A 220 -7.65 -8.91 -8.38
CA LEU A 220 -6.69 -9.96 -8.70
C LEU A 220 -6.82 -10.39 -10.14
N GLN A 221 -5.71 -10.49 -10.85
CA GLN A 221 -5.64 -11.19 -12.12
C GLN A 221 -4.51 -12.21 -12.10
N VAL A 222 -4.78 -13.38 -12.69
CA VAL A 222 -3.80 -14.46 -12.84
C VAL A 222 -3.53 -14.67 -14.32
N PHE A 223 -2.28 -14.60 -14.70
CA PHE A 223 -1.82 -14.80 -16.07
C PHE A 223 -1.02 -16.09 -16.18
N THR A 224 -1.27 -16.84 -17.23
CA THR A 224 -0.48 -18.04 -17.56
C THR A 224 0.69 -17.65 -18.45
N SER A 225 1.72 -18.51 -18.51
CA SER A 225 2.84 -18.34 -19.44
C SER A 225 2.43 -18.38 -20.90
N ARG A 226 1.40 -19.14 -21.24
CA ARG A 226 0.83 -19.26 -22.60
C ARG A 226 0.13 -17.99 -23.08
N ALA A 227 -0.55 -17.30 -22.19
CA ALA A 227 -1.34 -16.12 -22.49
C ALA A 227 -0.99 -14.99 -21.52
N PRO A 228 0.22 -14.38 -21.63
CA PRO A 228 0.69 -13.39 -20.66
C PRO A 228 -0.09 -12.07 -20.72
N GLN A 229 -0.90 -11.87 -21.76
CA GLN A 229 -1.72 -10.67 -21.93
C GLN A 229 -3.22 -10.91 -21.65
N THR A 230 -3.66 -12.17 -21.62
CA THR A 230 -5.05 -12.51 -21.35
C THR A 230 -5.12 -13.20 -20.00
N PRO A 231 -5.83 -12.63 -19.01
CA PRO A 231 -5.90 -13.25 -17.70
C PRO A 231 -6.64 -14.58 -17.77
N PHE A 232 -6.11 -15.60 -17.12
CA PHE A 232 -6.77 -16.86 -16.87
C PHE A 232 -7.89 -16.69 -15.82
N TYR A 233 -7.67 -15.82 -14.85
CA TYR A 233 -8.63 -15.47 -13.81
C TYR A 233 -8.64 -13.97 -13.59
N THR A 234 -9.83 -13.42 -13.34
CA THR A 234 -10.02 -12.01 -12.98
C THR A 234 -11.04 -11.94 -11.84
N SER A 235 -10.80 -11.12 -10.84
CA SER A 235 -11.75 -10.83 -9.77
C SER A 235 -13.13 -10.45 -10.31
N PRO A 236 -14.21 -10.92 -9.70
CA PRO A 236 -15.58 -10.60 -10.16
C PRO A 236 -15.85 -9.09 -10.20
N GLY A 237 -16.50 -8.64 -11.28
CA GLY A 237 -16.89 -7.23 -11.46
C GLY A 237 -15.80 -6.31 -12.00
N GLU A 238 -14.62 -6.84 -12.32
CA GLU A 238 -13.47 -6.08 -12.81
C GLU A 238 -13.23 -6.28 -14.31
N GLY A 239 -12.74 -5.21 -14.96
CA GLY A 239 -12.30 -5.21 -16.34
C GLY A 239 -10.77 -5.36 -16.48
N SER A 240 -10.28 -5.11 -17.70
CA SER A 240 -8.83 -5.04 -17.95
C SER A 240 -8.25 -3.77 -17.34
N HIS A 241 -7.18 -3.91 -16.56
CA HIS A 241 -6.45 -2.77 -16.00
C HIS A 241 -5.35 -2.33 -16.97
N PRO A 242 -5.39 -1.08 -17.47
CA PRO A 242 -4.39 -0.56 -18.41
C PRO A 242 -3.06 -0.20 -17.74
N GLU A 243 -3.03 -0.05 -16.41
CA GLU A 243 -1.87 0.39 -15.64
C GLU A 243 -1.01 -0.79 -15.16
N PRO A 244 0.28 -0.55 -14.88
CA PRO A 244 1.12 -1.57 -14.26
C PRO A 244 0.53 -1.98 -12.89
N PRO A 245 0.64 -3.27 -12.51
CA PRO A 245 0.10 -3.73 -11.24
C PRO A 245 0.80 -3.09 -10.04
N ASP A 246 0.03 -2.82 -8.99
CA ASP A 246 0.55 -2.32 -7.70
C ASP A 246 1.47 -3.34 -7.02
N ALA A 247 1.21 -4.62 -7.24
CA ALA A 247 2.07 -5.72 -6.80
C ALA A 247 1.91 -6.93 -7.72
N SER A 248 2.95 -7.75 -7.77
CA SER A 248 2.90 -9.04 -8.47
C SER A 248 3.69 -10.11 -7.73
N ALA A 249 3.26 -11.35 -7.92
CA ALA A 249 3.96 -12.54 -7.43
C ALA A 249 3.92 -13.65 -8.48
N ARG A 250 4.86 -14.59 -8.39
CA ARG A 250 4.86 -15.79 -9.22
C ARG A 250 4.28 -16.95 -8.45
N ILE A 251 3.49 -17.78 -9.10
CA ILE A 251 2.90 -19.02 -8.59
C ILE A 251 3.28 -20.19 -9.49
N LEU A 252 2.91 -21.40 -9.12
CA LEU A 252 3.35 -22.65 -9.71
C LEU A 252 4.83 -22.94 -9.43
N ASP A 253 5.23 -22.80 -8.15
CA ASP A 253 6.54 -23.20 -7.65
C ASP A 253 6.39 -24.22 -6.52
N LEU A 254 7.18 -25.29 -6.57
CA LEU A 254 7.20 -26.25 -5.47
C LEU A 254 8.22 -25.82 -4.41
N ARG A 255 7.72 -25.59 -3.19
CA ARG A 255 8.54 -25.05 -2.10
C ARG A 255 8.84 -26.11 -1.04
N PHE A 256 10.09 -26.55 -1.03
CA PHE A 256 10.58 -27.52 -0.06
C PHE A 256 11.41 -26.82 1.03
N ASP A 257 10.72 -26.14 1.94
CA ASP A 257 11.32 -25.42 3.06
C ASP A 257 10.74 -25.87 4.41
N ALA A 258 11.36 -25.45 5.51
CA ALA A 258 10.97 -25.86 6.86
C ALA A 258 9.57 -25.39 7.29
N ARG A 259 8.98 -24.39 6.63
CA ARG A 259 7.62 -23.88 6.91
C ARG A 259 6.56 -24.89 6.48
N ASN A 260 6.87 -25.71 5.48
CA ASN A 260 5.99 -26.71 4.89
C ASN A 260 6.17 -28.13 5.51
N ARG A 261 6.78 -28.22 6.69
CA ARG A 261 7.07 -29.52 7.34
C ARG A 261 5.80 -30.32 7.70
N ASP A 262 4.70 -29.66 7.97
CA ASP A 262 3.40 -30.25 8.27
C ASP A 262 2.81 -30.99 7.07
N LEU A 263 3.22 -30.66 5.84
CA LEU A 263 2.84 -31.40 4.64
C LEU A 263 3.37 -32.86 4.63
N LEU A 264 4.35 -33.15 5.46
CA LEU A 264 4.90 -34.52 5.59
C LEU A 264 3.95 -35.49 6.29
N GLU A 265 2.91 -35.03 6.97
CA GLU A 265 1.95 -35.91 7.67
C GLU A 265 1.18 -36.83 6.70
N GLY A 266 1.02 -36.42 5.43
CA GLY A 266 0.38 -37.20 4.38
C GLY A 266 1.33 -38.08 3.56
N VAL A 267 2.64 -37.97 3.76
CA VAL A 267 3.66 -38.64 2.96
C VAL A 267 3.84 -40.09 3.45
N ASP A 268 4.18 -41.02 2.53
CA ASP A 268 4.55 -42.37 2.87
C ASP A 268 5.68 -42.38 3.91
N SER A 269 5.52 -43.19 4.97
CA SER A 269 6.43 -43.21 6.11
C SER A 269 7.88 -43.54 5.73
N THR A 270 8.09 -44.31 4.66
CA THR A 270 9.43 -44.68 4.17
C THR A 270 10.15 -43.48 3.49
N LEU A 271 9.39 -42.50 3.02
CA LEU A 271 9.91 -41.29 2.38
C LEU A 271 10.06 -40.10 3.36
N VAL A 272 9.42 -40.16 4.51
CA VAL A 272 9.48 -39.07 5.52
C VAL A 272 10.91 -38.69 5.90
N PRO A 273 11.83 -39.64 6.20
CA PRO A 273 13.22 -39.28 6.54
C PRO A 273 13.94 -38.54 5.38
N PHE A 274 13.72 -38.96 4.14
CA PHE A 274 14.27 -38.32 2.95
C PHE A 274 13.77 -36.86 2.83
N TRP A 275 12.46 -36.66 2.96
CA TRP A 275 11.86 -35.32 2.87
C TRP A 275 12.23 -34.44 4.05
N LYS A 276 12.28 -34.93 5.28
CA LYS A 276 12.76 -34.17 6.44
C LYS A 276 14.16 -33.60 6.21
N ARG A 277 15.05 -34.40 5.65
CA ARG A 277 16.39 -33.98 5.27
C ARG A 277 16.35 -32.92 4.15
N ARG A 278 15.49 -33.11 3.16
CA ARG A 278 15.32 -32.20 2.03
C ARG A 278 14.75 -30.85 2.46
N PHE A 279 13.84 -30.84 3.40
CA PHE A 279 13.29 -29.61 4.02
C PHE A 279 14.26 -28.96 5.04
N GLY A 280 15.38 -29.58 5.36
CA GLY A 280 16.33 -29.09 6.35
C GLY A 280 15.80 -29.11 7.78
N ILE A 281 14.83 -30.01 8.08
CA ILE A 281 14.16 -30.16 9.38
C ILE A 281 15.04 -30.97 10.35
N GLU A 282 15.79 -31.93 9.85
CA GLU A 282 16.78 -32.68 10.67
C GLU A 282 18.09 -31.94 10.65
N GLY A 283 18.57 -31.59 11.87
CA GLY A 283 19.71 -30.75 12.11
C GLY A 283 20.92 -31.10 11.26
N ARG A 284 21.45 -30.09 10.63
CA ARG A 284 22.80 -30.10 10.09
C ARG A 284 23.77 -30.30 11.24
N SER A 285 24.30 -31.51 11.35
CA SER A 285 25.67 -31.66 11.90
C SER A 285 26.54 -30.81 10.95
N ALA A 286 26.91 -29.64 11.39
CA ALA A 286 27.72 -28.69 10.63
C ALA A 286 29.12 -29.32 10.42
N ALA A 287 29.34 -29.89 9.25
CA ALA A 287 30.71 -29.95 8.72
C ALA A 287 31.07 -28.54 8.26
N PRO A 288 32.13 -27.90 8.79
CA PRO A 288 32.53 -26.56 8.37
C PRO A 288 33.05 -26.66 6.93
N GLY A 289 32.37 -25.93 6.03
CA GLY A 289 32.90 -25.75 4.67
C GLY A 289 31.93 -25.90 3.50
N HIS A 290 30.70 -26.35 3.68
CA HIS A 290 29.74 -26.42 2.58
C HIS A 290 28.71 -25.29 2.68
N ARG A 291 28.85 -24.33 1.77
CA ARG A 291 27.84 -23.31 1.47
C ARG A 291 26.52 -24.02 1.14
N PRO A 292 25.38 -23.67 1.74
CA PRO A 292 24.11 -24.28 1.39
C PRO A 292 23.84 -24.09 -0.09
N PRO A 293 23.37 -25.13 -0.82
CA PRO A 293 22.77 -24.89 -2.12
C PRO A 293 21.58 -23.95 -1.90
N SER A 294 21.63 -22.82 -2.54
CA SER A 294 20.56 -21.85 -2.58
C SER A 294 19.25 -22.54 -2.96
N SER A 295 18.19 -22.27 -2.17
CA SER A 295 16.78 -22.63 -2.39
C SER A 295 16.51 -24.06 -2.89
N GLY A 296 15.81 -24.83 -2.09
CA GLY A 296 15.48 -26.24 -2.29
C GLY A 296 14.75 -26.58 -3.58
N ARG A 297 15.50 -26.72 -4.67
CA ARG A 297 15.02 -27.17 -5.97
C ARG A 297 15.04 -28.71 -6.04
N PRO A 298 14.00 -29.38 -6.58
CA PRO A 298 14.04 -30.83 -6.77
C PRO A 298 15.18 -31.23 -7.70
N PRO A 299 15.79 -32.44 -7.54
CA PRO A 299 16.83 -32.92 -8.42
C PRO A 299 16.27 -33.10 -9.84
N GLY A 300 16.71 -32.28 -10.77
CA GLY A 300 16.32 -32.33 -12.18
C GLY A 300 15.84 -31.03 -12.80
N GLY A 301 15.52 -30.02 -12.01
CA GLY A 301 14.98 -28.77 -12.57
C GLY A 301 16.05 -27.70 -12.77
N HIS A 302 16.61 -27.58 -13.97
CA HIS A 302 17.25 -26.38 -14.48
C HIS A 302 16.23 -25.60 -15.34
N SER A 303 15.28 -24.90 -14.74
CA SER A 303 14.59 -23.86 -15.47
C SER A 303 15.38 -22.57 -15.31
N ALA A 304 15.66 -21.91 -16.43
CA ALA A 304 16.23 -20.57 -16.42
C ALA A 304 15.35 -19.64 -15.57
N GLU A 305 15.97 -18.81 -14.76
CA GLU A 305 15.25 -17.80 -14.00
C GLU A 305 14.41 -16.96 -14.97
N GLY A 306 13.09 -17.14 -14.94
CA GLY A 306 12.18 -16.15 -15.49
C GLY A 306 11.15 -16.56 -16.54
N GLU A 307 11.28 -17.73 -17.20
CA GLU A 307 10.31 -18.15 -18.23
C GLU A 307 9.44 -19.31 -17.71
N GLY A 308 8.13 -19.20 -17.87
CA GLY A 308 7.19 -20.30 -17.74
C GLY A 308 6.36 -20.37 -16.46
N ARG A 309 6.33 -19.37 -15.58
CA ARG A 309 5.51 -19.42 -14.36
C ARG A 309 4.30 -18.52 -14.43
N TRP A 310 3.19 -18.96 -13.89
CA TRP A 310 2.00 -18.13 -13.76
C TRP A 310 2.30 -16.92 -12.90
N ARG A 311 1.71 -15.80 -13.25
CA ARG A 311 1.88 -14.52 -12.58
C ARG A 311 0.56 -14.05 -12.01
N VAL A 312 0.58 -13.75 -10.73
CA VAL A 312 -0.49 -13.03 -10.03
C VAL A 312 -0.17 -11.55 -10.08
N ALA A 313 -1.15 -10.74 -10.42
CA ALA A 313 -1.06 -9.29 -10.45
C ALA A 313 -2.23 -8.70 -9.67
N LEU A 314 -1.94 -7.67 -8.89
CA LEU A 314 -2.87 -6.98 -8.00
C LEU A 314 -2.98 -5.53 -8.38
N TRP A 315 -4.20 -4.99 -8.38
CA TRP A 315 -4.53 -3.58 -8.52
C TRP A 315 -5.44 -3.15 -7.39
N ASN A 316 -5.25 -1.96 -6.86
CA ASN A 316 -6.20 -1.37 -5.93
C ASN A 316 -7.47 -0.95 -6.69
N ARG A 317 -8.65 -1.35 -6.23
CA ARG A 317 -9.95 -1.04 -6.86
C ARG A 317 -10.27 0.47 -6.90
N ALA A 318 -9.65 1.27 -6.05
CA ALA A 318 -9.83 2.73 -6.04
C ALA A 318 -9.02 3.47 -7.13
N GLY A 319 -8.43 2.77 -8.12
CA GLY A 319 -7.71 3.39 -9.24
C GLY A 319 -6.18 3.29 -9.14
N GLY A 320 -5.67 2.27 -8.42
CA GLY A 320 -4.23 2.10 -8.19
C GLY A 320 -3.71 2.90 -6.99
N LEU A 321 -2.68 2.37 -6.32
CA LEU A 321 -2.12 2.98 -5.11
C LEU A 321 -1.57 4.39 -5.36
N THR A 322 -1.01 4.63 -6.54
CA THR A 322 -0.47 5.94 -6.94
C THR A 322 -1.57 6.99 -7.01
N GLU A 323 -2.73 6.68 -7.57
CA GLU A 323 -3.86 7.61 -7.64
C GLU A 323 -4.45 7.92 -6.27
N VAL A 324 -4.62 6.90 -5.43
CA VAL A 324 -5.11 7.05 -4.05
C VAL A 324 -4.22 8.01 -3.25
N VAL A 325 -2.90 7.80 -3.31
CA VAL A 325 -1.93 8.65 -2.60
C VAL A 325 -1.87 10.06 -3.20
N THR A 326 -1.92 10.21 -4.52
CA THR A 326 -1.93 11.54 -5.16
C THR A 326 -3.20 12.33 -4.87
N ALA A 327 -4.36 11.67 -4.83
CA ALA A 327 -5.63 12.30 -4.43
C ALA A 327 -5.58 12.76 -2.96
N ALA A 328 -5.09 11.92 -2.05
CA ALA A 328 -4.89 12.28 -0.66
C ALA A 328 -3.90 13.45 -0.50
N ARG A 329 -2.78 13.44 -1.23
CA ARG A 329 -1.80 14.53 -1.27
C ARG A 329 -2.43 15.84 -1.73
N ARG A 330 -3.19 15.83 -2.84
CA ARG A 330 -3.88 17.05 -3.34
C ARG A 330 -4.85 17.60 -2.31
N ARG A 331 -5.65 16.74 -1.67
CA ARG A 331 -6.58 17.14 -0.61
C ARG A 331 -5.86 17.76 0.58
N ASN A 332 -4.80 17.12 1.07
CA ASN A 332 -4.04 17.59 2.21
C ASN A 332 -3.32 18.91 1.91
N LEU A 333 -2.74 19.07 0.71
CA LEU A 333 -2.18 20.35 0.26
C LEU A 333 -3.24 21.43 0.19
N GLY A 334 -4.42 21.14 -0.38
CA GLY A 334 -5.54 22.09 -0.44
C GLY A 334 -5.97 22.60 0.93
N ILE A 335 -6.15 21.72 1.89
CA ILE A 335 -6.49 22.08 3.27
C ILE A 335 -5.37 22.92 3.90
N SER A 336 -4.13 22.49 3.75
CA SER A 336 -2.96 23.17 4.31
C SER A 336 -2.77 24.58 3.77
N PHE A 337 -2.85 24.77 2.45
CA PHE A 337 -2.78 26.10 1.83
C PHE A 337 -3.99 26.95 2.20
N GLY A 338 -5.19 26.38 2.31
CA GLY A 338 -6.38 27.07 2.80
C GLY A 338 -6.18 27.67 4.19
N VAL A 339 -5.61 26.89 5.12
CA VAL A 339 -5.29 27.36 6.47
C VAL A 339 -4.23 28.46 6.45
N LEU A 340 -3.17 28.34 5.63
CA LEU A 340 -2.14 29.37 5.48
C LEU A 340 -2.70 30.69 4.94
N ILE A 341 -3.59 30.63 3.95
CA ILE A 341 -4.25 31.80 3.37
C ILE A 341 -5.14 32.48 4.43
N LEU A 342 -5.92 31.69 5.18
CA LEU A 342 -6.77 32.20 6.24
C LEU A 342 -5.94 32.90 7.34
N LEU A 343 -4.84 32.29 7.75
CA LEU A 343 -3.91 32.85 8.74
C LEU A 343 -3.30 34.15 8.22
N GLY A 344 -2.80 34.17 6.98
CA GLY A 344 -2.23 35.36 6.34
C GLY A 344 -3.22 36.52 6.23
N THR A 345 -4.46 36.21 5.85
CA THR A 345 -5.55 37.17 5.78
C THR A 345 -5.88 37.73 7.17
N SER A 346 -5.99 36.88 8.17
CA SER A 346 -6.28 37.29 9.56
C SER A 346 -5.19 38.20 10.13
N VAL A 347 -3.92 37.86 9.92
CA VAL A 347 -2.80 38.71 10.37
C VAL A 347 -2.78 40.04 9.63
N THR A 348 -3.05 40.03 8.32
CA THR A 348 -3.11 41.28 7.52
C THR A 348 -4.24 42.19 8.01
N LEU A 349 -5.43 41.63 8.27
CA LEU A 349 -6.55 42.39 8.82
C LEU A 349 -6.21 42.97 10.20
N LEU A 350 -5.58 42.17 11.09
CA LEU A 350 -5.18 42.63 12.42
C LEU A 350 -4.17 43.80 12.33
N VAL A 351 -3.14 43.66 11.50
CA VAL A 351 -2.12 44.72 11.31
C VAL A 351 -2.74 45.99 10.72
N THR A 352 -3.66 45.86 9.74
CA THR A 352 -4.33 47.03 9.19
C THR A 352 -5.27 47.70 10.19
N ALA A 353 -5.98 46.94 11.00
CA ALA A 353 -6.82 47.47 12.09
C ALA A 353 -5.99 48.16 13.15
N ALA A 354 -4.86 47.60 13.59
CA ALA A 354 -3.95 48.21 14.55
C ALA A 354 -3.39 49.57 14.00
N ARG A 355 -2.93 49.61 12.76
CA ARG A 355 -2.44 50.85 12.14
C ARG A 355 -3.53 51.93 12.02
N ARG A 356 -4.78 51.52 11.73
CA ARG A 356 -5.91 52.47 11.72
C ARG A 356 -6.18 53.04 13.11
N ALA A 357 -6.14 52.16 14.15
CA ALA A 357 -6.33 52.61 15.51
C ALA A 357 -5.22 53.55 15.99
N GLU A 358 -3.95 53.29 15.67
CA GLU A 358 -2.83 54.18 15.93
C GLU A 358 -2.98 55.54 15.29
N LYS A 359 -3.38 55.53 13.99
CA LYS A 359 -3.61 56.80 13.25
C LYS A 359 -4.74 57.62 13.86
N LEU A 360 -5.85 56.99 14.23
CA LEU A 360 -7.00 57.66 14.90
C LEU A 360 -6.58 58.20 16.26
N ALA A 361 -5.83 57.45 17.09
CA ALA A 361 -5.32 57.90 18.33
C ALA A 361 -4.38 59.09 18.18
N GLY A 362 -3.50 59.08 17.15
CA GLY A 362 -2.62 60.22 16.83
C GLY A 362 -3.42 61.48 16.46
N GLN A 363 -4.46 61.35 15.63
CA GLN A 363 -5.32 62.47 15.25
C GLN A 363 -6.09 63.07 16.46
N GLN A 364 -6.57 62.21 17.36
CA GLN A 364 -7.22 62.63 18.60
C GLN A 364 -6.27 63.41 19.52
N MET A 365 -5.02 62.96 19.65
CA MET A 365 -3.99 63.67 20.46
C MET A 365 -3.63 65.02 19.84
N GLU A 366 -3.46 65.11 18.53
CA GLU A 366 -3.18 66.36 17.79
C GLU A 366 -4.33 67.36 17.95
N PHE A 367 -5.57 66.89 17.82
CA PHE A 367 -6.78 67.66 18.04
C PHE A 367 -6.83 68.23 19.48
N VAL A 368 -6.64 67.39 20.52
CA VAL A 368 -6.62 67.83 21.91
C VAL A 368 -5.52 68.85 22.17
N ALA A 369 -4.31 68.63 21.62
CA ALA A 369 -3.20 69.60 21.74
C ALA A 369 -3.52 70.94 21.07
N GLY A 370 -4.10 70.93 19.86
CA GLY A 370 -4.53 72.12 19.14
C GLY A 370 -5.59 72.93 19.88
N VAL A 371 -6.66 72.28 20.32
CA VAL A 371 -7.72 72.91 21.12
C VAL A 371 -7.16 73.51 22.42
N THR A 372 -6.29 72.76 23.13
CA THR A 372 -5.69 73.24 24.40
C THR A 372 -4.86 74.51 24.15
N HIS A 373 -4.12 74.57 23.04
CA HIS A 373 -3.30 75.73 22.70
C HIS A 373 -4.17 76.95 22.38
N GLU A 374 -5.24 76.80 21.59
CA GLU A 374 -6.15 77.88 21.21
C GLU A 374 -6.98 78.41 22.40
N LEU A 375 -7.32 77.59 23.37
CA LEU A 375 -8.01 78.00 24.60
C LEU A 375 -7.08 78.75 25.59
N ARG A 376 -5.78 78.44 25.59
CA ARG A 376 -4.81 79.05 26.54
C ARG A 376 -4.61 80.53 26.24
N THR A 377 -4.63 80.93 24.95
CA THR A 377 -4.36 82.34 24.53
C THR A 377 -5.43 83.28 25.06
N PRO A 378 -6.74 83.13 24.76
CA PRO A 378 -7.76 84.00 25.30
C PRO A 378 -7.85 83.99 26.83
N LEU A 379 -7.62 82.76 27.44
CA LEU A 379 -7.58 82.69 28.90
C LEU A 379 -6.46 83.48 29.53
N ALA A 380 -5.26 83.52 28.93
CA ALA A 380 -4.14 84.36 29.35
C ALA A 380 -4.46 85.84 29.26
N VAL A 381 -5.15 86.28 28.18
CA VAL A 381 -5.57 87.69 28.00
C VAL A 381 -6.61 88.09 29.07
N ILE A 382 -7.61 87.20 29.31
CA ILE A 382 -8.63 87.45 30.33
C ILE A 382 -8.00 87.54 31.71
N ARG A 383 -7.06 86.65 32.05
CA ARG A 383 -6.35 86.57 33.32
C ARG A 383 -5.52 87.88 33.52
N SER A 384 -4.68 88.22 32.51
CA SER A 384 -3.85 89.43 32.61
C SER A 384 -4.67 90.72 32.70
N ALA A 385 -5.78 90.84 31.93
CA ALA A 385 -6.71 91.98 32.04
C ALA A 385 -7.38 91.98 33.43
N GLY A 386 -7.78 90.85 33.96
CA GLY A 386 -8.36 90.72 35.31
C GLY A 386 -7.39 91.11 36.39
N GLU A 387 -6.13 90.61 36.31
CA GLU A 387 -5.05 90.99 37.27
C GLU A 387 -4.78 92.49 37.27
N ASN A 388 -4.66 93.14 36.08
CA ASN A 388 -4.44 94.60 35.97
C ASN A 388 -5.60 95.39 36.54
N LEU A 389 -6.82 94.91 36.42
CA LEU A 389 -8.02 95.57 37.00
C LEU A 389 -8.01 95.38 38.58
N ALA A 390 -7.72 94.20 39.06
CA ALA A 390 -7.70 93.82 40.49
C ALA A 390 -6.62 94.53 41.26
N ASP A 391 -5.43 94.63 40.66
CA ASP A 391 -4.24 95.31 41.32
C ASP A 391 -4.37 96.85 41.28
N GLY A 392 -5.45 97.40 40.69
CA GLY A 392 -5.66 98.86 40.65
C GLY A 392 -4.65 99.64 39.79
N LEU A 393 -3.99 98.93 38.88
CA LEU A 393 -3.04 99.53 37.93
C LEU A 393 -3.78 100.37 36.86
N VAL A 394 -5.07 100.12 36.64
CA VAL A 394 -5.94 100.84 35.70
C VAL A 394 -6.83 101.74 36.54
N ARG A 395 -6.57 103.05 36.56
CA ARG A 395 -7.31 104.03 37.37
C ARG A 395 -8.25 104.95 36.59
N ASP A 396 -8.06 105.10 35.33
CA ASP A 396 -8.93 105.84 34.44
C ASP A 396 -10.20 105.10 34.02
N ARG A 397 -11.31 105.79 34.16
CA ARG A 397 -12.65 105.20 33.83
C ARG A 397 -12.75 104.67 32.38
N ALA A 398 -12.11 105.33 31.46
CA ALA A 398 -12.09 104.90 30.06
C ALA A 398 -11.27 103.56 29.86
N GLN A 399 -10.10 103.46 30.63
CA GLN A 399 -9.28 102.27 30.61
C GLN A 399 -10.01 101.12 31.28
N VAL A 400 -10.67 101.31 32.46
CA VAL A 400 -11.48 100.28 33.10
C VAL A 400 -12.54 99.72 32.17
N CYS A 401 -13.25 100.57 31.43
CA CYS A 401 -14.22 100.14 30.44
C CYS A 401 -13.58 99.34 29.29
N SER A 402 -12.41 99.76 28.81
CA SER A 402 -11.66 99.09 27.77
C SER A 402 -11.20 97.64 28.18
N TYR A 403 -10.63 97.51 29.39
CA TYR A 403 -10.25 96.17 29.94
C TYR A 403 -11.47 95.31 30.22
N GLY A 404 -12.60 95.92 30.66
CA GLY A 404 -13.88 95.20 30.82
C GLY A 404 -14.43 94.66 29.48
N ALA A 405 -14.33 95.51 28.44
CA ALA A 405 -14.69 95.08 27.10
C ALA A 405 -13.80 93.97 26.57
N LEU A 406 -12.50 94.01 26.80
CA LEU A 406 -11.55 92.96 26.40
C LEU A 406 -11.84 91.60 27.12
N VAL A 407 -12.11 91.65 28.40
CA VAL A 407 -12.51 90.41 29.14
C VAL A 407 -13.82 89.82 28.61
N ARG A 408 -14.80 90.65 28.33
CA ARG A 408 -16.10 90.26 27.78
C ARG A 408 -15.93 89.66 26.38
N ASP A 409 -15.19 90.30 25.50
CA ASP A 409 -15.03 89.91 24.11
C ASP A 409 -14.20 88.60 23.99
N GLU A 410 -13.11 88.43 24.79
CA GLU A 410 -12.36 87.18 24.87
C GLU A 410 -13.17 86.09 25.55
N GLY A 411 -14.00 86.44 26.54
CA GLY A 411 -14.91 85.46 27.17
C GLY A 411 -15.97 84.95 26.21
N ARG A 412 -16.50 85.78 25.34
CA ARG A 412 -17.42 85.34 24.27
C ARG A 412 -16.72 84.47 23.27
N ARG A 413 -15.56 84.84 22.82
CA ARG A 413 -14.72 84.02 21.89
C ARG A 413 -14.40 82.68 22.48
N LEU A 414 -14.08 82.59 23.76
CA LEU A 414 -13.83 81.34 24.44
C LEU A 414 -15.09 80.43 24.45
N SER A 415 -16.27 81.04 24.74
CA SER A 415 -17.55 80.32 24.74
C SER A 415 -17.89 79.74 23.35
N GLU A 416 -17.74 80.59 22.28
CA GLU A 416 -17.93 80.12 20.91
C GLU A 416 -17.01 78.98 20.49
N MET A 417 -15.74 79.05 20.93
CA MET A 417 -14.76 77.99 20.67
C MET A 417 -15.09 76.70 21.41
N VAL A 418 -15.54 76.76 22.66
CA VAL A 418 -16.00 75.61 23.40
C VAL A 418 -17.23 74.96 22.78
N GLU A 419 -18.22 75.79 22.31
CA GLU A 419 -19.40 75.29 21.59
C GLU A 419 -19.03 74.57 20.30
N GLN A 420 -18.10 75.15 19.47
CA GLN A 420 -17.59 74.49 18.28
C GLN A 420 -16.94 73.14 18.56
N VAL A 421 -16.10 73.04 19.63
CA VAL A 421 -15.47 71.77 20.05
C VAL A 421 -16.52 70.74 20.48
N LEU A 422 -17.55 71.18 21.22
CA LEU A 422 -18.64 70.30 21.63
C LEU A 422 -19.53 69.83 20.47
N GLU A 423 -19.79 70.70 19.47
CA GLU A 423 -20.49 70.32 18.25
C GLU A 423 -19.71 69.28 17.46
N LEU A 424 -18.38 69.45 17.31
CA LEU A 424 -17.51 68.51 16.61
C LEU A 424 -17.44 67.16 17.34
N ALA A 425 -17.27 67.15 18.65
CA ALA A 425 -17.26 65.95 19.48
C ALA A 425 -18.64 65.24 19.48
N GLY A 426 -19.74 65.99 19.41
CA GLY A 426 -21.10 65.49 19.30
C GLY A 426 -21.40 64.87 17.95
N ALA A 427 -20.87 65.45 16.86
CA ALA A 427 -21.00 64.89 15.49
C ALA A 427 -20.25 63.53 15.37
N GLU A 428 -19.06 63.42 15.95
CA GLU A 428 -18.33 62.15 15.97
C GLU A 428 -19.01 61.05 16.80
N SER A 429 -19.78 61.44 17.84
CA SER A 429 -20.51 60.52 18.71
C SER A 429 -21.86 60.05 18.09
N GLY A 430 -22.20 60.45 16.87
CA GLY A 430 -23.42 60.01 16.18
C GLY A 430 -24.73 60.50 16.84
N ARG A 431 -24.67 61.47 17.74
CA ARG A 431 -25.87 62.07 18.30
C ARG A 431 -26.43 63.12 17.30
N PRO A 432 -27.71 63.02 16.91
CA PRO A 432 -28.32 64.05 16.09
C PRO A 432 -28.31 65.40 16.83
N PRO A 433 -28.05 66.53 16.16
CA PRO A 433 -28.08 67.86 16.79
C PRO A 433 -29.45 68.11 17.43
N ALA A 434 -29.43 68.58 18.70
CA ALA A 434 -30.64 68.89 19.44
C ALA A 434 -31.45 69.97 18.66
N PRO A 435 -32.79 69.81 18.53
CA PRO A 435 -33.57 70.78 17.81
C PRO A 435 -33.49 72.18 18.48
N ARG A 436 -33.03 73.16 17.72
CA ARG A 436 -33.00 74.58 18.16
C ARG A 436 -34.45 75.04 18.43
N ARG A 437 -34.81 75.21 19.70
CA ARG A 437 -36.05 75.84 20.12
C ARG A 437 -35.97 77.35 19.86
N LEU A 438 -36.67 77.83 18.89
CA LEU A 438 -36.90 79.29 18.69
C LEU A 438 -37.69 79.79 19.89
N LEU A 439 -37.05 80.52 20.80
CA LEU A 439 -37.76 81.37 21.77
C LEU A 439 -38.29 82.54 21.04
N ARG A 440 -39.62 82.65 20.88
CA ARG A 440 -40.29 83.93 20.52
C ARG A 440 -40.26 84.85 21.73
N VAL A 441 -39.66 86.04 21.60
CA VAL A 441 -39.81 87.19 22.47
C VAL A 441 -41.10 87.90 22.07
#